data_1af4661d0532528b1209fc07614b27da
#
_entry.id   1af4661d0532528b1209fc07614b27da
#
_cell.length_a   1.000
_cell.length_b   1.000
_cell.length_c   1.000
_cell.angle_alpha   90.00
_cell.angle_beta   90.00
_cell.angle_gamma   90.00
#
_symmetry.space_group_name_H-M   'P 1'
#
loop_
_entity.id
_entity.type
_entity.pdbx_description
1 polymer ?
#
loop_
_entity_poly.entity_id
_entity_poly.type
_entity_poly.pdbx_seq_one_letter_code
_entity_poly.pdbx_strand_id
1 'polypeptide(L)'
;MNKNTMYIVVAVVVIVIIAAIAGAYVLMNPGGGGGGGNETVYNMGNATSLQFNLNLTAADGTSGTYKFAGRNLGTATLMLRVDVEGGGTVYSYIMFAGNQTAWNNATGTWAQSDFATDWPTWSSQFEGYVTHNKEWKTGDGDINYTDSGNSIKITGIVINPTLADSLFTPS
;
A
#
# COMPACT_ATOMS: atom_id res chain seq x y z
N MET A 1 3.19 -10.94 -25.25
CA MET A 1 4.24 -10.77 -24.23
C MET A 1 4.23 -12.02 -23.36
N ASN A 2 5.38 -12.65 -23.12
CA ASN A 2 5.44 -13.89 -22.35
C ASN A 2 5.11 -13.61 -20.88
N LYS A 3 4.37 -14.50 -20.18
CA LYS A 3 3.95 -14.31 -18.76
C LYS A 3 5.13 -13.94 -17.85
N ASN A 4 6.29 -14.55 -18.06
CA ASN A 4 7.51 -14.26 -17.31
C ASN A 4 8.04 -12.84 -17.54
N THR A 5 7.87 -12.27 -18.72
CA THR A 5 8.26 -10.89 -19.04
C THR A 5 7.34 -9.88 -18.34
N MET A 6 6.05 -10.24 -18.16
CA MET A 6 5.09 -9.38 -17.46
C MET A 6 5.38 -9.33 -15.96
N TYR A 7 5.77 -10.44 -15.33
CA TYR A 7 6.22 -10.46 -13.93
C TYR A 7 7.48 -9.60 -13.72
N ILE A 8 8.41 -9.62 -14.68
CA ILE A 8 9.62 -8.80 -14.64
C ILE A 8 9.27 -7.32 -14.77
N VAL A 9 8.33 -6.94 -15.63
CA VAL A 9 7.92 -5.54 -15.83
C VAL A 9 7.19 -5.01 -14.59
N VAL A 10 6.27 -5.78 -13.99
CA VAL A 10 5.61 -5.42 -12.75
C VAL A 10 6.62 -5.32 -11.60
N ALA A 11 7.56 -6.27 -11.51
CA ALA A 11 8.63 -6.25 -10.50
C ALA A 11 9.61 -5.07 -10.70
N VAL A 12 9.94 -4.70 -11.93
CA VAL A 12 10.87 -3.59 -12.22
C VAL A 12 10.25 -2.24 -11.88
N VAL A 13 8.96 -2.01 -12.17
CA VAL A 13 8.25 -0.79 -11.75
C VAL A 13 8.22 -0.69 -10.22
N VAL A 14 8.04 -1.82 -9.53
CA VAL A 14 8.09 -1.90 -8.06
C VAL A 14 9.49 -1.59 -7.50
N ILE A 15 10.56 -2.11 -8.10
CA ILE A 15 11.94 -1.96 -7.62
C ILE A 15 12.45 -0.51 -7.76
N VAL A 16 12.09 0.20 -8.81
CA VAL A 16 12.51 1.60 -9.03
C VAL A 16 11.95 2.54 -7.95
N ILE A 17 10.76 2.23 -7.39
CA ILE A 17 10.15 3.04 -6.33
C ILE A 17 10.84 2.80 -4.97
N ILE A 18 11.30 1.58 -4.68
CA ILE A 18 11.95 1.23 -3.41
C ILE A 18 13.25 2.02 -3.22
N ALA A 19 13.98 2.31 -4.28
CA ALA A 19 15.24 3.06 -4.20
C ALA A 19 15.07 4.53 -3.80
N ALA A 20 13.90 5.14 -4.04
CA ALA A 20 13.63 6.53 -3.71
C ALA A 20 13.10 6.74 -2.28
N ILE A 21 12.51 5.73 -1.65
CA ILE A 21 11.84 5.83 -0.34
C ILE A 21 12.73 5.38 0.83
N ALA A 22 13.87 4.73 0.59
CA ALA A 22 14.75 4.16 1.63
C ALA A 22 15.45 5.18 2.57
N GLY A 23 15.07 6.46 2.54
CA GLY A 23 15.76 7.55 3.24
C GLY A 23 15.20 8.01 4.60
N ALA A 24 14.10 7.50 5.14
CA ALA A 24 13.54 8.06 6.37
C ALA A 24 12.80 7.05 7.25
N TYR A 25 13.51 6.07 7.81
CA TYR A 25 13.00 5.39 9.01
C TYR A 25 13.28 6.24 10.24
N VAL A 26 12.35 7.10 10.60
CA VAL A 26 12.27 7.67 11.94
C VAL A 26 11.16 6.94 12.69
N LEU A 27 11.54 6.12 13.65
CA LEU A 27 10.66 5.54 14.65
C LEU A 27 9.83 6.65 15.31
N MET A 28 8.56 6.78 14.96
CA MET A 28 7.64 7.66 15.68
C MET A 28 7.06 6.90 16.86
N ASN A 29 7.52 7.29 18.03
CA ASN A 29 6.92 6.95 19.31
C ASN A 29 5.59 7.73 19.45
N PRO A 30 4.43 7.12 19.66
CA PRO A 30 3.21 7.85 19.94
C PRO A 30 3.24 8.37 21.37
N GLY A 31 3.75 9.58 21.54
CA GLY A 31 3.67 10.32 22.79
C GLY A 31 2.23 10.76 23.05
N GLY A 32 1.65 10.26 24.12
CA GLY A 32 0.33 10.64 24.58
C GLY A 32 0.27 12.06 25.15
N GLY A 33 -0.92 12.56 25.25
CA GLY A 33 -1.23 13.50 26.29
C GLY A 33 -2.12 14.68 25.91
N GLY A 34 -3.24 14.80 26.60
CA GLY A 34 -3.82 16.10 26.94
C GLY A 34 -5.24 16.31 26.47
N GLY A 35 -6.16 16.19 27.41
CA GLY A 35 -7.59 16.37 27.24
C GLY A 35 -7.99 17.77 26.79
N GLY A 36 -8.97 17.80 25.98
CA GLY A 36 -9.76 18.91 25.51
C GLY A 36 -10.69 18.34 24.45
N GLY A 37 -12.01 18.49 24.62
CA GLY A 37 -13.01 17.90 23.73
C GLY A 37 -12.92 18.44 22.30
N ASN A 38 -11.91 18.03 21.58
CA ASN A 38 -11.79 18.20 20.14
C ASN A 38 -12.14 16.87 19.47
N GLU A 39 -13.04 16.89 18.50
CA GLU A 39 -13.22 15.76 17.60
C GLU A 39 -11.84 15.33 17.07
N THR A 40 -11.51 14.06 17.23
CA THR A 40 -10.23 13.55 16.72
C THR A 40 -10.25 13.66 15.20
N VAL A 41 -9.47 14.59 14.66
CA VAL A 41 -9.30 14.69 13.21
C VAL A 41 -8.36 13.57 12.77
N TYR A 42 -8.93 12.58 12.08
CA TYR A 42 -8.13 11.51 11.50
C TYR A 42 -7.49 12.00 10.19
N ASN A 43 -6.22 11.66 10.03
CA ASN A 43 -5.45 11.84 8.80
C ASN A 43 -4.79 10.50 8.40
N MET A 44 -4.14 10.43 7.24
CA MET A 44 -3.47 9.20 6.80
C MET A 44 -2.43 8.72 7.80
N GLY A 45 -1.73 9.62 8.49
CA GLY A 45 -0.65 9.29 9.40
C GLY A 45 -1.11 8.72 10.74
N ASN A 46 -2.36 8.96 11.18
CA ASN A 46 -2.91 8.43 12.43
C ASN A 46 -4.06 7.42 12.22
N ALA A 47 -4.26 6.97 10.98
CA ALA A 47 -5.27 5.99 10.64
C ALA A 47 -4.95 4.63 11.27
N THR A 48 -5.97 3.90 11.73
CA THR A 48 -5.86 2.50 12.19
C THR A 48 -6.20 1.51 11.07
N SER A 49 -6.94 1.95 10.07
CA SER A 49 -7.15 1.27 8.79
C SER A 49 -7.19 2.30 7.67
N LEU A 50 -6.82 1.87 6.45
CA LEU A 50 -6.72 2.77 5.32
C LEU A 50 -6.98 2.00 4.03
N GLN A 51 -7.66 2.65 3.08
CA GLN A 51 -7.83 2.15 1.73
C GLN A 51 -7.60 3.29 0.74
N PHE A 52 -6.90 3.01 -0.37
CA PHE A 52 -6.73 3.96 -1.47
C PHE A 52 -6.36 3.26 -2.78
N ASN A 53 -6.56 3.94 -3.89
CA ASN A 53 -6.08 3.53 -5.20
C ASN A 53 -4.87 4.38 -5.58
N LEU A 54 -3.87 3.74 -6.19
CA LEU A 54 -2.67 4.37 -6.70
C LEU A 54 -2.59 4.15 -8.22
N ASN A 55 -2.49 5.22 -8.97
CA ASN A 55 -2.07 5.19 -10.37
C ASN A 55 -0.65 5.72 -10.44
N LEU A 56 0.25 4.89 -10.93
CA LEU A 56 1.66 5.21 -11.08
C LEU A 56 1.99 5.22 -12.57
N THR A 57 2.67 6.28 -13.02
CA THR A 57 3.29 6.31 -14.36
C THR A 57 4.77 6.57 -14.17
N ALA A 58 5.60 5.61 -14.57
CA ALA A 58 7.05 5.72 -14.51
C ALA A 58 7.59 6.71 -15.56
N ALA A 59 8.82 7.17 -15.36
CA ALA A 59 9.48 8.11 -16.27
C ALA A 59 9.61 7.59 -17.73
N ASP A 60 9.63 6.27 -17.93
CA ASP A 60 9.63 5.63 -19.24
C ASP A 60 8.22 5.48 -19.87
N GLY A 61 7.18 5.99 -19.21
CA GLY A 61 5.78 5.90 -19.64
C GLY A 61 5.06 4.61 -19.24
N THR A 62 5.73 3.66 -18.59
CA THR A 62 5.08 2.45 -18.07
C THR A 62 4.12 2.84 -16.95
N SER A 63 2.90 2.31 -16.96
CA SER A 63 1.89 2.63 -15.95
C SER A 63 1.36 1.37 -15.28
N GLY A 64 0.95 1.53 -14.02
CA GLY A 64 0.30 0.51 -13.22
C GLY A 64 -0.75 1.11 -12.30
N THR A 65 -1.79 0.34 -12.03
CA THR A 65 -2.84 0.68 -11.07
C THR A 65 -2.79 -0.30 -9.91
N TYR A 66 -2.84 0.24 -8.70
CA TYR A 66 -2.76 -0.53 -7.47
C TYR A 66 -3.90 -0.11 -6.55
N LYS A 67 -4.48 -1.07 -5.84
CA LYS A 67 -5.41 -0.80 -4.77
C LYS A 67 -4.85 -1.35 -3.48
N PHE A 68 -4.67 -0.47 -2.50
CA PHE A 68 -4.17 -0.82 -1.18
C PHE A 68 -5.30 -0.84 -0.16
N ALA A 69 -5.27 -1.83 0.73
CA ALA A 69 -6.12 -1.89 1.91
C ALA A 69 -5.29 -2.40 3.08
N GLY A 70 -5.15 -1.56 4.12
CA GLY A 70 -4.40 -1.88 5.33
C GLY A 70 -5.28 -1.83 6.57
N ARG A 71 -5.13 -2.79 7.48
CA ARG A 71 -5.80 -2.86 8.78
C ARG A 71 -4.79 -3.10 9.89
N ASN A 72 -5.07 -2.58 11.09
CA ASN A 72 -4.16 -2.59 12.24
C ASN A 72 -2.87 -1.80 11.97
N LEU A 73 -2.99 -0.64 11.31
CA LEU A 73 -1.85 0.22 11.02
C LEU A 73 -1.13 0.63 12.30
N GLY A 74 0.19 0.74 12.22
CA GLY A 74 1.04 1.09 13.36
C GLY A 74 1.19 -0.01 14.41
N THR A 75 0.76 -1.23 14.16
CA THR A 75 0.88 -2.38 15.08
C THR A 75 1.66 -3.53 14.46
N ALA A 76 2.16 -4.44 15.31
CA ALA A 76 2.81 -5.68 14.86
C ALA A 76 1.86 -6.66 14.15
N THR A 77 0.55 -6.40 14.16
CA THR A 77 -0.48 -7.24 13.52
C THR A 77 -1.05 -6.60 12.24
N LEU A 78 -0.29 -5.70 11.61
CA LEU A 78 -0.67 -5.10 10.34
C LEU A 78 -1.04 -6.19 9.32
N MET A 79 -2.20 -6.00 8.70
CA MET A 79 -2.68 -6.81 7.58
C MET A 79 -2.71 -5.91 6.35
N LEU A 80 -2.14 -6.38 5.27
CA LEU A 80 -2.08 -5.63 4.01
C LEU A 80 -2.62 -6.47 2.87
N ARG A 81 -3.52 -5.87 2.08
CA ARG A 81 -3.94 -6.38 0.77
C ARG A 81 -3.52 -5.39 -0.30
N VAL A 82 -2.98 -5.92 -1.37
CA VAL A 82 -2.63 -5.15 -2.57
C VAL A 82 -3.21 -5.84 -3.79
N ASP A 83 -4.09 -5.15 -4.52
CA ASP A 83 -4.55 -5.60 -5.83
C ASP A 83 -3.78 -4.81 -6.89
N VAL A 84 -3.14 -5.50 -7.81
CA VAL A 84 -2.32 -4.95 -8.89
C VAL A 84 -3.01 -5.20 -10.20
N GLU A 85 -3.35 -4.15 -10.93
CA GLU A 85 -3.94 -4.26 -12.26
C GLU A 85 -2.87 -4.02 -13.32
N GLY A 86 -2.72 -4.98 -14.22
CA GLY A 86 -1.79 -4.90 -15.34
C GLY A 86 -2.23 -5.79 -16.49
N GLY A 87 -2.26 -5.24 -17.71
CA GLY A 87 -2.59 -6.01 -18.91
C GLY A 87 -4.01 -6.62 -18.92
N GLY A 88 -4.97 -6.00 -18.23
CA GLY A 88 -6.35 -6.49 -18.12
C GLY A 88 -6.55 -7.65 -17.12
N THR A 89 -5.54 -7.94 -16.31
CA THR A 89 -5.60 -8.96 -15.25
C THR A 89 -5.34 -8.29 -13.90
N VAL A 90 -6.08 -8.70 -12.87
CA VAL A 90 -5.85 -8.28 -11.49
C VAL A 90 -5.14 -9.40 -10.74
N TYR A 91 -4.01 -9.06 -10.12
CA TYR A 91 -3.26 -9.93 -9.21
C TYR A 91 -3.42 -9.40 -7.80
N SER A 92 -3.69 -10.27 -6.86
CA SER A 92 -3.89 -9.85 -5.47
C SER A 92 -2.84 -10.48 -4.56
N TYR A 93 -2.41 -9.69 -3.59
CA TYR A 93 -1.52 -10.11 -2.50
C TYR A 93 -2.23 -9.86 -1.17
N ILE A 94 -2.13 -10.81 -0.24
CA ILE A 94 -2.62 -10.69 1.12
C ILE A 94 -1.48 -11.07 2.05
N MET A 95 -1.14 -10.21 3.00
CA MET A 95 0.00 -10.39 3.88
C MET A 95 -0.37 -10.05 5.33
N PHE A 96 0.17 -10.82 6.26
CA PHE A 96 -0.07 -10.71 7.70
C PHE A 96 1.27 -10.59 8.44
N ALA A 97 1.56 -9.41 8.99
CA ALA A 97 2.80 -9.18 9.73
C ALA A 97 2.87 -10.06 11.00
N GLY A 98 1.74 -10.22 11.71
CA GLY A 98 1.71 -10.89 13.00
C GLY A 98 2.13 -12.37 12.98
N ASN A 99 1.82 -13.09 11.92
CA ASN A 99 2.19 -14.50 11.75
C ASN A 99 3.15 -14.75 10.58
N GLN A 100 3.60 -13.68 9.93
CA GLN A 100 4.54 -13.71 8.79
C GLN A 100 4.08 -14.63 7.65
N THR A 101 2.81 -14.51 7.27
CA THR A 101 2.26 -15.26 6.13
C THR A 101 1.90 -14.33 4.98
N ALA A 102 2.10 -14.82 3.76
CA ALA A 102 1.72 -14.14 2.54
C ALA A 102 1.03 -15.11 1.57
N TRP A 103 0.10 -14.56 0.79
CA TRP A 103 -0.66 -15.26 -0.22
C TRP A 103 -0.75 -14.41 -1.47
N ASN A 104 -0.73 -15.01 -2.65
CA ASN A 104 -1.05 -14.32 -3.89
C ASN A 104 -1.84 -15.21 -4.85
N ASN A 105 -2.49 -14.57 -5.82
CA ASN A 105 -3.19 -15.24 -6.90
C ASN A 105 -2.57 -14.97 -8.27
N ALA A 106 -1.28 -14.67 -8.32
CA ALA A 106 -0.58 -14.30 -9.55
C ALA A 106 -0.65 -15.36 -10.67
N THR A 107 -0.91 -16.62 -10.32
CA THR A 107 -1.10 -17.72 -11.28
C THR A 107 -2.56 -18.01 -11.62
N GLY A 108 -3.49 -17.16 -11.15
CA GLY A 108 -4.94 -17.32 -11.31
C GLY A 108 -5.62 -18.11 -10.18
N THR A 109 -4.85 -18.67 -9.26
CA THR A 109 -5.33 -19.35 -8.04
C THR A 109 -4.55 -18.86 -6.83
N TRP A 110 -5.21 -18.79 -5.68
CA TRP A 110 -4.55 -18.43 -4.44
C TRP A 110 -3.55 -19.50 -4.00
N ALA A 111 -2.34 -19.07 -3.71
CA ALA A 111 -1.28 -19.91 -3.18
C ALA A 111 -0.52 -19.16 -2.10
N GLN A 112 -0.01 -19.87 -1.11
CA GLN A 112 0.91 -19.28 -0.14
C GLN A 112 2.21 -18.87 -0.87
N SER A 113 2.69 -17.68 -0.58
CA SER A 113 3.90 -17.11 -1.17
C SER A 113 4.97 -16.84 -0.10
N ASP A 114 6.15 -16.42 -0.55
CA ASP A 114 7.25 -16.10 0.35
C ASP A 114 7.05 -14.74 1.02
N PHE A 115 6.71 -14.76 2.30
CA PHE A 115 6.53 -13.55 3.10
C PHE A 115 7.80 -12.68 3.13
N ALA A 116 8.99 -13.28 3.19
CA ALA A 116 10.24 -12.53 3.25
C ALA A 116 10.52 -11.72 1.97
N THR A 117 9.92 -12.13 0.85
CA THR A 117 9.99 -11.41 -0.43
C THR A 117 8.84 -10.43 -0.60
N ASP A 118 7.60 -10.85 -0.38
CA ASP A 118 6.41 -10.04 -0.66
C ASP A 118 6.21 -8.91 0.35
N TRP A 119 6.43 -9.19 1.64
CA TRP A 119 6.21 -8.22 2.71
C TRP A 119 7.03 -6.94 2.55
N PRO A 120 8.38 -6.98 2.47
CA PRO A 120 9.16 -5.76 2.35
C PRO A 120 8.83 -4.97 1.08
N THR A 121 8.45 -5.66 0.01
CA THR A 121 8.05 -5.03 -1.26
C THR A 121 6.80 -4.17 -1.08
N TRP A 122 5.73 -4.75 -0.53
CA TRP A 122 4.43 -4.09 -0.48
C TRP A 122 4.24 -3.20 0.74
N SER A 123 4.77 -3.61 1.91
CA SER A 123 4.68 -2.79 3.12
C SER A 123 5.46 -1.49 2.98
N SER A 124 6.68 -1.54 2.42
CA SER A 124 7.49 -0.33 2.21
C SER A 124 6.82 0.67 1.27
N GLN A 125 6.16 0.19 0.21
CA GLN A 125 5.40 1.07 -0.69
C GLN A 125 4.19 1.68 0.02
N PHE A 126 3.37 0.85 0.68
CA PHE A 126 2.21 1.31 1.42
C PHE A 126 2.60 2.37 2.46
N GLU A 127 3.58 2.07 3.31
CA GLU A 127 4.08 2.96 4.35
C GLU A 127 4.71 4.24 3.77
N GLY A 128 5.40 4.12 2.64
CA GLY A 128 5.97 5.26 1.92
C GLY A 128 4.90 6.26 1.48
N TYR A 129 3.83 5.78 0.86
CA TYR A 129 2.71 6.65 0.46
C TYR A 129 1.98 7.24 1.66
N VAL A 130 1.76 6.47 2.73
CA VAL A 130 1.15 6.96 3.98
C VAL A 130 2.02 8.04 4.63
N THR A 131 3.32 7.82 4.73
CA THR A 131 4.26 8.76 5.35
C THR A 131 4.38 10.07 4.56
N HIS A 132 4.47 9.97 3.22
CA HIS A 132 4.54 11.14 2.34
C HIS A 132 3.29 12.02 2.46
N ASN A 133 2.13 11.41 2.64
CA ASN A 133 0.83 12.08 2.67
C ASN A 133 0.18 12.05 4.06
N LYS A 134 0.96 11.95 5.11
CA LYS A 134 0.47 11.74 6.49
C LYS A 134 -0.52 12.80 6.99
N GLU A 135 -0.41 14.03 6.49
CA GLU A 135 -1.28 15.16 6.88
C GLU A 135 -2.62 15.17 6.10
N TRP A 136 -2.76 14.35 5.04
CA TRP A 136 -3.99 14.28 4.26
C TRP A 136 -5.17 13.81 5.13
N LYS A 137 -6.31 14.49 5.01
CA LYS A 137 -7.55 14.20 5.74
C LYS A 137 -8.74 14.15 4.79
N THR A 138 -9.81 13.56 5.25
CA THR A 138 -11.07 13.47 4.49
C THR A 138 -11.52 14.86 4.04
N GLY A 139 -11.73 15.02 2.73
CA GLY A 139 -12.12 16.26 2.09
C GLY A 139 -11.00 17.00 1.35
N ASP A 140 -9.73 16.60 1.50
CA ASP A 140 -8.60 17.22 0.80
C ASP A 140 -8.54 16.85 -0.71
N GLY A 141 -9.37 15.90 -1.18
CA GLY A 141 -9.42 15.48 -2.57
C GLY A 141 -8.31 14.50 -2.96
N ASP A 142 -8.10 14.33 -4.28
CA ASP A 142 -7.07 13.44 -4.82
C ASP A 142 -5.67 14.01 -4.59
N ILE A 143 -4.70 13.13 -4.35
CA ILE A 143 -3.29 13.48 -4.22
C ILE A 143 -2.61 13.29 -5.59
N ASN A 144 -1.86 14.31 -6.03
CA ASN A 144 -1.09 14.23 -7.26
C ASN A 144 0.28 14.86 -7.03
N TYR A 145 1.36 14.11 -7.33
CA TYR A 145 2.71 14.64 -7.30
C TYR A 145 3.65 13.85 -8.21
N THR A 146 4.85 14.39 -8.42
CA THR A 146 5.92 13.70 -9.14
C THR A 146 7.06 13.42 -8.18
N ASP A 147 7.54 12.18 -8.18
CA ASP A 147 8.71 11.77 -7.42
C ASP A 147 9.67 10.99 -8.30
N SER A 148 10.93 11.42 -8.33
CA SER A 148 12.00 10.77 -9.10
C SER A 148 11.65 10.54 -10.59
N GLY A 149 10.87 11.47 -11.17
CA GLY A 149 10.39 11.39 -12.55
C GLY A 149 9.14 10.53 -12.75
N ASN A 150 8.63 9.89 -11.71
CA ASN A 150 7.40 9.12 -11.75
C ASN A 150 6.20 10.02 -11.40
N SER A 151 5.11 9.93 -12.15
CA SER A 151 3.85 10.58 -11.80
C SER A 151 3.04 9.68 -10.90
N ILE A 152 2.61 10.21 -9.76
CA ILE A 152 1.88 9.51 -8.71
C ILE A 152 0.53 10.19 -8.53
N LYS A 153 -0.55 9.40 -8.66
CA LYS A 153 -1.90 9.84 -8.37
C LYS A 153 -2.56 8.88 -7.39
N ILE A 154 -2.98 9.39 -6.22
CA ILE A 154 -3.69 8.61 -5.19
C ILE A 154 -5.12 9.12 -5.12
N THR A 155 -6.08 8.19 -5.22
CA THR A 155 -7.52 8.48 -5.28
C THR A 155 -8.30 7.53 -4.38
N GLY A 156 -9.56 7.86 -4.11
CA GLY A 156 -10.44 6.98 -3.35
C GLY A 156 -9.94 6.68 -1.95
N ILE A 157 -9.29 7.66 -1.32
CA ILE A 157 -8.73 7.52 0.01
C ILE A 157 -9.85 7.48 1.04
N VAL A 158 -9.87 6.43 1.85
CA VAL A 158 -10.81 6.26 2.96
C VAL A 158 -10.02 5.98 4.23
N ILE A 159 -10.15 6.88 5.22
CA ILE A 159 -9.52 6.77 6.53
C ILE A 159 -10.46 5.98 7.46
N ASN A 160 -9.90 5.03 8.19
CA ASN A 160 -10.59 4.16 9.14
C ASN A 160 -11.83 3.44 8.55
N PRO A 161 -11.75 2.89 7.31
CA PRO A 161 -12.85 2.10 6.79
C PRO A 161 -13.04 0.82 7.62
N THR A 162 -14.28 0.36 7.71
CA THR A 162 -14.57 -0.99 8.18
C THR A 162 -14.21 -1.98 7.08
N LEU A 163 -13.07 -2.63 7.20
CA LEU A 163 -12.59 -3.63 6.25
C LEU A 163 -13.05 -5.03 6.67
N ALA A 164 -13.83 -5.69 5.82
CA ALA A 164 -14.34 -7.04 6.10
C ALA A 164 -13.20 -8.07 6.17
N ASP A 165 -13.35 -9.10 7.00
CA ASP A 165 -12.34 -10.18 7.11
C ASP A 165 -12.16 -10.94 5.79
N SER A 166 -13.21 -11.07 4.99
CA SER A 166 -13.16 -11.68 3.66
C SER A 166 -12.19 -10.98 2.71
N LEU A 167 -11.91 -9.68 2.92
CA LEU A 167 -10.93 -8.94 2.14
C LEU A 167 -9.51 -9.49 2.34
N PHE A 168 -9.24 -10.07 3.49
CA PHE A 168 -7.94 -10.63 3.87
C PHE A 168 -7.94 -12.17 3.91
N THR A 169 -8.92 -12.80 3.25
CA THR A 169 -9.02 -14.26 3.17
C THR A 169 -8.75 -14.71 1.74
N PRO A 170 -7.73 -15.57 1.51
CA PRO A 170 -7.49 -16.17 0.19
C PRO A 170 -8.67 -17.09 -0.19
N SER A 171 -9.41 -16.77 -1.24
CA SER A 171 -10.63 -17.50 -1.63
C SER A 171 -10.78 -17.59 -3.15
#